data_892579c91bd8b919d596898a71a3b198
#
_entry.id   892579c91bd8b919d596898a71a3b198
#
_cell.length_a   1.000
_cell.length_b   1.000
_cell.length_c   1.000
_cell.angle_alpha   90.00
_cell.angle_beta   90.00
_cell.angle_gamma   90.00
#
_symmetry.space_group_name_H-M   'P 1'
#
loop_
_entity.id
_entity.type
_entity.pdbx_description
1 polymer ?
#
loop_
_entity_poly.entity_id
_entity_poly.type
_entity_poly.pdbx_seq_one_letter_code
_entity_poly.pdbx_strand_id
1 'polypeptide(L)'
;MPQRILRRCVVCRRVDDRQEFLRIVRKKDGEIVFDPDFREFGRSAYMCKRRECIEKAFRKRKLEKSLRVDSIDREIKERLKKQMLIYIKEVKNEKTKSI
;
A
#
# COMPACT_ATOMS: atom_id res chain seq x y z
N MET A 1 25.93 4.54 6.67
CA MET A 1 24.99 5.24 5.78
C MET A 1 23.69 4.49 5.63
N PRO A 2 22.57 5.16 5.78
CA PRO A 2 21.31 4.48 5.54
C PRO A 2 21.14 4.17 4.07
N GLN A 3 20.89 2.91 3.77
CA GLN A 3 20.65 2.50 2.41
C GLN A 3 19.19 2.77 2.05
N ARG A 4 18.99 3.37 0.90
CA ARG A 4 17.65 3.56 0.38
C ARG A 4 17.13 2.24 -0.16
N ILE A 5 15.93 1.88 0.25
CA ILE A 5 15.27 0.67 -0.26
C ILE A 5 14.25 1.12 -1.29
N LEU A 6 14.59 0.98 -2.54
CA LEU A 6 13.72 1.44 -3.63
C LEU A 6 12.62 0.43 -3.90
N ARG A 7 11.42 0.95 -4.11
CA ARG A 7 10.26 0.16 -4.49
C ARG A 7 9.53 0.87 -5.62
N ARG A 8 8.54 0.19 -6.17
CA ARG A 8 7.79 0.71 -7.32
C ARG A 8 6.29 0.66 -7.03
N CYS A 9 5.60 1.74 -7.36
CA CYS A 9 4.15 1.79 -7.28
C CYS A 9 3.54 0.80 -8.27
N VAL A 10 2.58 -0.03 -7.82
CA VAL A 10 1.94 -1.02 -8.69
C VAL A 10 1.03 -0.37 -9.73
N VAL A 11 0.73 0.91 -9.57
CA VAL A 11 -0.18 1.63 -10.47
C VAL A 11 0.60 2.49 -11.46
N CYS A 12 1.31 3.50 -10.96
CA CYS A 12 1.98 4.48 -11.84
C CYS A 12 3.43 4.13 -12.13
N ARG A 13 3.95 3.09 -11.48
CA ARG A 13 5.32 2.59 -11.65
C ARG A 13 6.42 3.55 -11.23
N ARG A 14 6.07 4.58 -10.45
CA ARG A 14 7.06 5.46 -9.85
C ARG A 14 8.00 4.66 -8.96
N VAL A 15 9.29 4.95 -9.05
CA VAL A 15 10.30 4.32 -8.21
C VAL A 15 10.77 5.35 -7.17
N ASP A 16 10.75 4.95 -5.90
CA ASP A 16 11.18 5.83 -4.82
C ASP A 16 11.51 4.98 -3.60
N ASP A 17 11.94 5.64 -2.54
CA ASP A 17 12.17 4.97 -1.28
C ASP A 17 10.87 4.34 -0.76
N ARG A 18 10.98 3.15 -0.17
CA ARG A 18 9.79 2.44 0.32
C ARG A 18 8.94 3.28 1.27
N GLN A 19 9.54 4.20 2.00
CA GLN A 19 8.82 5.04 2.94
C GLN A 19 7.90 6.06 2.27
N GLU A 20 8.09 6.28 0.97
CA GLU A 20 7.22 7.16 0.19
C GLU A 20 5.95 6.46 -0.29
N PHE A 21 5.78 5.18 0.04
CA PHE A 21 4.66 4.37 -0.45
C PHE A 21 3.85 3.81 0.70
N LEU A 22 2.62 3.42 0.38
CA LEU A 22 1.81 2.58 1.24
C LEU A 22 2.14 1.12 0.94
N ARG A 23 2.12 0.28 1.94
CA ARG A 23 2.49 -1.13 1.80
C ARG A 23 1.32 -2.04 2.17
N ILE A 24 1.05 -3.00 1.30
CA ILE A 24 0.11 -4.08 1.59
C ILE A 24 0.91 -5.37 1.58
N VAL A 25 0.68 -6.24 2.56
CA VAL A 25 1.45 -7.47 2.75
C VAL A 25 0.53 -8.67 2.75
N ARG A 26 0.96 -9.74 2.05
CA ARG A 26 0.37 -11.06 2.22
C ARG A 26 1.23 -11.80 3.21
N LYS A 27 0.69 -12.05 4.39
CA LYS A 27 1.40 -12.73 5.48
C LYS A 27 1.53 -14.22 5.17
N LYS A 28 2.35 -14.91 5.95
CA LYS A 28 2.57 -16.35 5.77
C LYS A 28 1.29 -17.18 5.84
N ASP A 29 0.37 -16.77 6.71
CA ASP A 29 -0.90 -17.46 6.87
C ASP A 29 -1.91 -17.14 5.76
N GLY A 30 -1.53 -16.30 4.82
CA GLY A 30 -2.38 -15.91 3.72
C GLY A 30 -3.19 -14.65 3.95
N GLU A 31 -3.17 -14.11 5.16
CA GLU A 31 -3.89 -12.88 5.47
C GLU A 31 -3.26 -11.70 4.75
N ILE A 32 -4.11 -10.84 4.18
CA ILE A 32 -3.65 -9.64 3.47
C ILE A 32 -4.00 -8.43 4.32
N VAL A 33 -2.97 -7.65 4.66
CA VAL A 33 -3.13 -6.51 5.58
C VAL A 33 -2.43 -5.27 5.04
N PHE A 34 -2.92 -4.11 5.46
CA PHE A 34 -2.25 -2.84 5.25
C PHE A 34 -1.20 -2.67 6.36
N ASP A 35 0.05 -2.42 5.98
CA ASP A 35 1.17 -2.38 6.90
C ASP A 35 1.91 -1.04 6.82
N PRO A 36 1.35 0.02 7.42
CA PRO A 36 1.95 1.36 7.32
C PRO A 36 3.31 1.48 8.02
N ASP A 37 3.57 0.65 9.02
CA ASP A 37 4.80 0.73 9.82
C ASP A 37 5.88 -0.24 9.37
N PHE A 38 5.65 -0.99 8.29
CA PHE A 38 6.62 -1.96 7.75
C PHE A 38 7.04 -3.01 8.79
N ARG A 39 6.07 -3.53 9.54
CA ARG A 39 6.33 -4.51 10.60
C ARG A 39 6.05 -5.95 10.19
N GLU A 40 5.20 -6.15 9.20
CA GLU A 40 4.79 -7.49 8.81
C GLU A 40 5.75 -8.09 7.79
N PHE A 41 5.86 -9.40 7.82
CA PHE A 41 6.69 -10.14 6.87
C PHE A 41 5.81 -10.84 5.85
N GLY A 42 6.27 -10.85 4.60
CA GLY A 42 5.58 -11.53 3.53
C GLY A 42 5.73 -10.80 2.22
N ARG A 43 4.99 -11.29 1.23
CA ARG A 43 4.99 -10.66 -0.10
C ARG A 43 4.30 -9.31 -0.02
N SER A 44 4.92 -8.30 -0.60
CA SER A 44 4.45 -6.92 -0.46
C SER A 44 4.10 -6.29 -1.79
N ALA A 45 3.16 -5.36 -1.74
CA ALA A 45 2.82 -4.48 -2.85
C ALA A 45 2.87 -3.05 -2.35
N TYR A 46 3.37 -2.15 -3.18
CA TYR A 46 3.54 -0.75 -2.84
C TYR A 46 2.74 0.15 -3.77
N MET A 47 2.23 1.25 -3.26
CA MET A 47 1.52 2.23 -4.06
C MET A 47 1.70 3.62 -3.48
N CYS A 48 1.60 4.63 -4.33
CA CYS A 48 1.77 6.01 -3.91
C CYS A 48 0.74 6.42 -2.86
N LYS A 49 1.12 7.35 -2.00
CA LYS A 49 0.22 7.92 -1.00
C LYS A 49 -0.71 8.93 -1.65
N ARG A 50 -1.41 8.49 -2.68
CA ARG A 50 -2.35 9.31 -3.43
C ARG A 50 -3.62 8.52 -3.67
N ARG A 51 -4.74 9.23 -3.55
CA ARG A 51 -6.05 8.61 -3.74
C ARG A 51 -6.16 7.87 -5.07
N GLU A 52 -5.65 8.49 -6.14
CA GLU A 52 -5.72 7.89 -7.48
C GLU A 52 -5.02 6.54 -7.53
N CYS A 53 -3.81 6.45 -6.99
CA CYS A 53 -3.08 5.20 -6.99
C CYS A 53 -3.74 4.15 -6.11
N ILE A 54 -4.28 4.58 -4.96
CA ILE A 54 -4.98 3.66 -4.07
C ILE A 54 -6.19 3.06 -4.79
N GLU A 55 -7.02 3.89 -5.41
CA GLU A 55 -8.21 3.40 -6.09
C GLU A 55 -7.87 2.50 -7.27
N LYS A 56 -6.89 2.88 -8.07
CA LYS A 56 -6.49 2.10 -9.23
C LYS A 56 -5.79 0.79 -8.87
N ALA A 57 -5.17 0.73 -7.70
CA ALA A 57 -4.48 -0.49 -7.26
C ALA A 57 -5.45 -1.67 -7.13
N PHE A 58 -6.70 -1.40 -6.83
CA PHE A 58 -7.72 -2.43 -6.66
C PHE A 58 -8.41 -2.82 -7.96
N ARG A 59 -7.96 -2.25 -9.08
CA ARG A 59 -8.55 -2.56 -10.39
C ARG A 59 -7.61 -3.46 -11.19
N LYS A 60 -8.18 -4.22 -12.14
CA LYS A 60 -7.43 -5.04 -13.08
C LYS A 60 -6.44 -5.99 -12.41
N ARG A 61 -6.79 -6.44 -11.22
CA ARG A 61 -6.00 -7.44 -10.49
C ARG A 61 -4.54 -7.04 -10.27
N LYS A 62 -4.27 -5.75 -10.13
CA LYS A 62 -2.91 -5.28 -9.90
C LYS A 62 -2.33 -5.78 -8.59
N LEU A 63 -3.12 -5.72 -7.51
CA LEU A 63 -2.68 -6.22 -6.21
C LEU A 63 -2.55 -7.74 -6.21
N GLU A 64 -3.50 -8.44 -6.79
CA GLU A 64 -3.46 -9.90 -6.85
C GLU A 64 -2.20 -10.38 -7.55
N LYS A 65 -1.84 -9.76 -8.67
CA LYS A 65 -0.62 -10.10 -9.39
C LYS A 65 0.62 -9.80 -8.57
N SER A 66 0.66 -8.66 -7.91
CA SER A 66 1.82 -8.26 -7.13
C SER A 66 2.01 -9.14 -5.92
N LEU A 67 0.93 -9.51 -5.25
CA LEU A 67 0.96 -10.36 -4.07
C LEU A 67 0.95 -11.86 -4.41
N ARG A 68 0.82 -12.19 -5.68
CA ARG A 68 0.78 -13.57 -6.18
C ARG A 68 -0.34 -14.38 -5.55
N VAL A 69 -1.53 -13.82 -5.52
CA VAL A 69 -2.73 -14.52 -5.07
C VAL A 69 -3.73 -14.58 -6.23
N ASP A 70 -4.60 -15.60 -6.20
CA ASP A 70 -5.59 -15.78 -7.24
C ASP A 70 -6.66 -14.70 -7.19
N SER A 71 -7.12 -14.37 -5.99
CA SER A 71 -8.13 -13.34 -5.81
C SER A 71 -8.08 -12.80 -4.39
N ILE A 72 -8.62 -11.59 -4.22
CA ILE A 72 -8.76 -10.98 -2.91
C ILE A 72 -10.24 -10.69 -2.71
N ASP A 73 -10.80 -11.11 -1.57
CA ASP A 73 -12.20 -10.87 -1.24
C ASP A 73 -12.54 -9.40 -1.36
N ARG A 74 -13.73 -9.13 -1.88
CA ARG A 74 -14.21 -7.77 -2.04
C ARG A 74 -14.23 -7.02 -0.71
N GLU A 75 -14.65 -7.69 0.36
CA GLU A 75 -14.67 -7.09 1.69
C GLU A 75 -13.28 -6.69 2.16
N ILE A 76 -12.29 -7.54 1.89
CA ILE A 76 -10.90 -7.24 2.22
C ILE A 76 -10.41 -6.04 1.42
N LYS A 77 -10.71 -6.00 0.13
CA LYS A 77 -10.33 -4.88 -0.71
C LYS A 77 -10.92 -3.57 -0.21
N GLU A 78 -12.19 -3.57 0.13
CA GLU A 78 -12.87 -2.38 0.64
C GLU A 78 -12.27 -1.91 1.95
N ARG A 79 -11.98 -2.85 2.86
CA ARG A 79 -11.36 -2.53 4.13
C ARG A 79 -9.97 -1.91 3.95
N LEU A 80 -9.14 -2.52 3.10
CA LEU A 80 -7.79 -2.02 2.84
C LEU A 80 -7.83 -0.64 2.21
N LYS A 81 -8.70 -0.46 1.23
CA LYS A 81 -8.85 0.81 0.56
C LYS A 81 -9.25 1.91 1.53
N LYS A 82 -10.22 1.62 2.38
CA LYS A 82 -10.67 2.56 3.40
C LYS A 82 -9.56 2.91 4.39
N GLN A 83 -8.83 1.89 4.86
CA GLN A 83 -7.72 2.11 5.77
C GLN A 83 -6.66 3.03 5.19
N MET A 84 -6.31 2.80 3.93
CA MET A 84 -5.29 3.60 3.27
C MET A 84 -5.75 5.03 3.02
N LEU A 85 -7.01 5.21 2.61
CA LEU A 85 -7.55 6.55 2.38
C LEU A 85 -7.61 7.36 3.67
N ILE A 86 -8.00 6.73 4.76
CA ILE A 86 -7.99 7.38 6.08
C ILE A 86 -6.56 7.74 6.49
N TYR A 87 -5.65 6.82 6.27
CA TYR A 87 -4.24 7.03 6.64
C TYR A 87 -3.64 8.25 5.93
N ILE A 88 -3.82 8.37 4.62
CA ILE A 88 -3.26 9.51 3.89
C ILE A 88 -3.94 10.82 4.27
N LYS A 89 -5.22 10.78 4.63
CA LYS A 89 -5.95 11.95 5.08
C LYS A 89 -5.40 12.44 6.42
N GLU A 90 -5.16 11.53 7.36
CA GLU A 90 -4.64 11.88 8.67
C GLU A 90 -3.23 12.44 8.59
N VAL A 91 -2.36 11.81 7.80
CA VAL A 91 -0.99 12.29 7.60
C VAL A 91 -1.01 13.69 6.98
N LYS A 92 -1.89 13.92 6.02
CA LYS A 92 -2.03 15.22 5.38
C LYS A 92 -2.51 16.28 6.38
N ASN A 93 -3.45 15.92 7.25
CA ASN A 93 -3.95 16.82 8.27
C ASN A 93 -2.88 17.18 9.29
N GLU A 94 -2.07 16.21 9.67
CA GLU A 94 -0.97 16.44 10.60
C GLU A 94 0.04 17.44 10.03
N LYS A 95 0.37 17.31 8.76
CA LYS A 95 1.27 18.25 8.10
C LYS A 95 0.68 19.67 8.09
N THR A 96 -0.60 19.76 7.87
CA THR A 96 -1.28 21.06 7.88
C THR A 96 -1.23 21.69 9.27
N LYS A 97 -1.40 20.89 10.30
CA LYS A 97 -1.38 21.39 11.68
C LYS A 97 0.00 21.82 12.14
N SER A 98 1.03 21.23 11.59
CA SER A 98 2.41 21.55 12.01
C SER A 98 2.93 22.82 11.38
N ILE A 99 2.19 23.44 10.53
CA ILE A 99 2.50 24.73 9.95
C ILE A 99 1.93 25.83 10.85
#